data_49ea373b9f40cb955eb204cb0c57b9ee
#
_entry.id   49ea373b9f40cb955eb204cb0c57b9ee
#
_cell.length_a   1.000
_cell.length_b   1.000
_cell.length_c   1.000
_cell.angle_alpha   90.00
_cell.angle_beta   90.00
_cell.angle_gamma   90.00
#
_symmetry.space_group_name_H-M   'P 1'
#
loop_
_entity.id
_entity.type
_entity.pdbx_description
1 polymer ?
#
loop_
_entity_poly.entity_id
_entity_poly.type
_entity_poly.pdbx_seq_one_letter_code
_entity_poly.pdbx_strand_id
1 'polypeptide(L)'
;DYTIDEKHKSVALTNDGITKLEQLLNITNLYGQDNFGVVHQLENALKAQTLFIRDKEYVVQEGRVIIVDEFTGRMMEGRRFSDGLHQALEAKESVKIHAESITYATITLQNYFRLYKKLSGMTGTAETEAEEFFKIYKQEVVVVPTNQPMVRDDQSDLVYRDQKAKYNAVVEEIEERHKQGQPVLVGTTDIDLSEMLSEMLKRRGVP
;
A
#
# COMPACT_ATOMS: atom_id res chain seq x y z
N ASP A 1 21.85 -2.49 19.14
CA ASP A 1 21.46 -1.14 19.54
C ASP A 1 19.95 -0.88 19.35
N TYR A 2 19.27 -1.64 18.47
CA TYR A 2 17.82 -1.59 18.23
C TYR A 2 17.29 -2.95 17.81
N THR A 3 15.98 -3.16 17.97
CA THR A 3 15.24 -4.34 17.50
C THR A 3 14.21 -3.92 16.47
N ILE A 4 14.01 -4.74 15.45
CA ILE A 4 13.02 -4.51 14.38
C ILE A 4 11.94 -5.60 14.50
N ASP A 5 10.68 -5.19 14.45
CA ASP A 5 9.53 -6.05 14.23
C ASP A 5 8.94 -5.73 12.85
N GLU A 6 9.29 -6.55 11.86
CA GLU A 6 8.83 -6.36 10.49
C GLU A 6 7.32 -6.55 10.36
N LYS A 7 6.74 -7.44 11.15
CA LYS A 7 5.30 -7.74 11.11
C LYS A 7 4.45 -6.54 11.53
N HIS A 8 4.89 -5.83 12.57
CA HIS A 8 4.19 -4.65 13.09
C HIS A 8 4.77 -3.32 12.57
N LYS A 9 5.76 -3.40 11.65
CA LYS A 9 6.49 -2.24 11.11
C LYS A 9 6.92 -1.29 12.25
N SER A 10 7.51 -1.86 13.30
CA SER A 10 7.98 -1.12 14.47
C SER A 10 9.47 -1.36 14.73
N VAL A 11 10.11 -0.35 15.29
CA VAL A 11 11.51 -0.39 15.69
C VAL A 11 11.63 0.18 17.10
N ALA A 12 12.41 -0.48 17.94
CA ALA A 12 12.64 -0.03 19.32
C ALA A 12 14.13 -0.05 19.66
N LEU A 13 14.56 0.97 20.43
CA LEU A 13 15.91 1.02 20.96
C LEU A 13 16.10 -0.02 22.07
N THR A 14 17.26 -0.66 22.09
CA THR A 14 17.70 -1.47 23.25
C THR A 14 18.34 -0.57 24.31
N ASN A 15 18.51 -1.08 25.53
CA ASN A 15 19.19 -0.35 26.60
C ASN A 15 20.61 0.12 26.20
N ASP A 16 21.34 -0.74 25.47
CA ASP A 16 22.66 -0.38 24.95
C ASP A 16 22.58 0.75 23.90
N GLY A 17 21.53 0.72 23.05
CA GLY A 17 21.28 1.78 22.09
C GLY A 17 20.94 3.10 22.75
N ILE A 18 20.14 3.08 23.81
CA ILE A 18 19.81 4.28 24.61
C ILE A 18 21.07 4.87 25.22
N THR A 19 21.89 4.05 25.90
CA THR A 19 23.14 4.53 26.53
C THR A 19 24.09 5.15 25.49
N LYS A 20 24.23 4.55 24.30
CA LYS A 20 25.06 5.12 23.24
C LYS A 20 24.52 6.45 22.72
N LEU A 21 23.20 6.56 22.54
CA LEU A 21 22.57 7.80 22.09
C LEU A 21 22.70 8.92 23.13
N GLU A 22 22.54 8.62 24.41
CA GLU A 22 22.76 9.56 25.51
C GLU A 22 24.19 10.12 25.49
N GLN A 23 25.18 9.27 25.26
CA GLN A 23 26.57 9.67 25.13
C GLN A 23 26.82 10.53 23.88
N LEU A 24 26.30 10.08 22.71
CA LEU A 24 26.51 10.79 21.45
C LEU A 24 25.85 12.18 21.41
N LEU A 25 24.67 12.29 22.01
CA LEU A 25 23.91 13.55 22.03
C LEU A 25 24.24 14.41 23.26
N ASN A 26 25.07 13.91 24.18
CA ASN A 26 25.37 14.55 25.45
C ASN A 26 24.11 14.90 26.26
N ILE A 27 23.18 13.97 26.29
CA ILE A 27 21.88 14.09 26.98
C ILE A 27 21.89 13.12 28.18
N THR A 28 21.45 13.61 29.33
CA THR A 28 21.21 12.78 30.50
C THR A 28 19.77 12.35 30.53
N ASN A 29 19.49 11.04 30.51
CA ASN A 29 18.15 10.46 30.46
C ASN A 29 17.35 10.83 29.19
N LEU A 30 17.54 10.06 28.13
CA LEU A 30 16.91 10.24 26.83
C LEU A 30 15.36 10.35 26.91
N TYR A 31 14.74 9.53 27.75
CA TYR A 31 13.29 9.52 27.96
C TYR A 31 12.80 10.50 29.04
N GLY A 32 13.61 11.45 29.45
CA GLY A 32 13.20 12.53 30.34
C GLY A 32 12.18 13.47 29.69
N GLN A 33 11.38 14.14 30.52
CA GLN A 33 10.30 15.03 30.05
C GLN A 33 10.79 16.12 29.09
N ASP A 34 12.01 16.63 29.29
CA ASP A 34 12.59 17.68 28.46
C ASP A 34 13.07 17.21 27.08
N ASN A 35 13.20 15.89 26.88
CA ASN A 35 13.78 15.28 25.69
C ASN A 35 12.74 14.67 24.74
N PHE A 36 11.44 14.86 24.98
CA PHE A 36 10.37 14.23 24.22
C PHE A 36 10.47 14.49 22.70
N GLY A 37 10.83 15.73 22.32
CA GLY A 37 11.03 16.08 20.91
C GLY A 37 12.21 15.34 20.26
N VAL A 38 13.29 15.15 21.03
CA VAL A 38 14.50 14.43 20.56
C VAL A 38 14.19 12.95 20.38
N VAL A 39 13.49 12.34 21.34
CA VAL A 39 13.06 10.93 21.25
C VAL A 39 12.20 10.71 20.00
N HIS A 40 11.23 11.57 19.77
CA HIS A 40 10.37 11.50 18.60
C HIS A 40 11.15 11.60 17.28
N GLN A 41 12.10 12.53 17.17
CA GLN A 41 12.97 12.65 16.00
C GLN A 41 13.85 11.42 15.79
N LEU A 42 14.42 10.87 16.87
CA LEU A 42 15.24 9.67 16.83
C LEU A 42 14.44 8.44 16.37
N GLU A 43 13.24 8.27 16.91
CA GLU A 43 12.36 7.16 16.49
C GLU A 43 11.99 7.25 15.00
N ASN A 44 11.68 8.44 14.52
CA ASN A 44 11.39 8.65 13.10
C ASN A 44 12.63 8.44 12.22
N ALA A 45 13.80 8.92 12.64
CA ALA A 45 15.04 8.66 11.92
C ALA A 45 15.38 7.17 11.87
N LEU A 46 15.17 6.46 12.97
CA LEU A 46 15.39 5.01 13.05
C LEU A 46 14.39 4.25 12.16
N LYS A 47 13.10 4.61 12.18
CA LYS A 47 12.08 4.05 11.29
C LYS A 47 12.44 4.31 9.82
N ALA A 48 12.78 5.54 9.46
CA ALA A 48 13.16 5.90 8.11
C ALA A 48 14.35 5.09 7.61
N GLN A 49 15.34 4.82 8.48
CA GLN A 49 16.55 4.09 8.12
C GLN A 49 16.34 2.58 8.01
N THR A 50 15.46 2.00 8.83
CA THR A 50 15.35 0.54 8.98
C THR A 50 14.14 -0.07 8.31
N LEU A 51 13.01 0.63 8.27
CA LEU A 51 11.73 0.10 7.80
C LEU A 51 11.32 0.62 6.43
N PHE A 52 11.88 1.74 5.99
CA PHE A 52 11.54 2.36 4.71
C PHE A 52 12.69 2.25 3.72
N ILE A 53 12.52 1.43 2.71
CA ILE A 53 13.53 1.14 1.69
C ILE A 53 13.21 1.96 0.45
N ARG A 54 14.22 2.63 -0.10
CA ARG A 54 14.12 3.34 -1.36
C ARG A 54 13.77 2.37 -2.49
N ASP A 55 12.98 2.84 -3.44
CA ASP A 55 12.47 2.11 -4.59
C ASP A 55 11.48 0.98 -4.25
N LYS A 56 11.05 0.91 -2.96
CA LYS A 56 10.01 0.02 -2.48
C LYS A 56 8.88 0.81 -1.83
N GLU A 57 9.11 1.38 -0.64
CA GLU A 57 8.09 2.18 0.07
C GLU A 57 8.03 3.64 -0.42
N TYR A 58 9.09 4.13 -1.04
CA TYR A 58 9.17 5.47 -1.62
C TYR A 58 10.22 5.54 -2.72
N VAL A 59 10.08 6.54 -3.59
CA VAL A 59 11.09 6.91 -4.61
C VAL A 59 11.56 8.33 -4.39
N VAL A 60 12.74 8.67 -4.92
CA VAL A 60 13.25 10.04 -4.96
C VAL A 60 13.22 10.51 -6.41
N GLN A 61 12.36 11.48 -6.69
CA GLN A 61 12.23 12.07 -8.01
C GLN A 61 12.23 13.59 -7.91
N GLU A 62 13.00 14.26 -8.78
CA GLU A 62 13.13 15.71 -8.82
C GLU A 62 13.48 16.34 -7.45
N GLY A 63 14.30 15.64 -6.64
CA GLY A 63 14.69 16.09 -5.33
C GLY A 63 13.58 16.05 -4.27
N ARG A 64 12.56 15.20 -4.48
CA ARG A 64 11.44 14.99 -3.56
C ARG A 64 11.28 13.51 -3.26
N VAL A 65 10.88 13.22 -2.03
CA VAL A 65 10.44 11.89 -1.62
C VAL A 65 8.97 11.73 -2.00
N ILE A 66 8.65 10.70 -2.77
CA ILE A 66 7.28 10.37 -3.21
C ILE A 66 6.95 8.98 -2.68
N ILE A 67 5.81 8.85 -2.01
CA ILE A 67 5.33 7.57 -1.47
C ILE A 67 4.94 6.64 -2.62
N VAL A 68 5.29 5.37 -2.49
CA VAL A 68 4.84 4.30 -3.39
C VAL A 68 3.83 3.44 -2.63
N ASP A 69 2.70 3.18 -3.25
CA ASP A 69 1.71 2.25 -2.71
C ASP A 69 2.23 0.82 -2.81
N GLU A 70 2.33 0.16 -1.68
CA GLU A 70 2.87 -1.21 -1.52
C GLU A 70 2.13 -2.24 -2.40
N PHE A 71 0.83 -2.07 -2.61
CA PHE A 71 0.00 -3.03 -3.34
C PHE A 71 -0.07 -2.76 -4.84
N THR A 72 -0.08 -1.51 -5.25
CA THR A 72 -0.27 -1.13 -6.66
C THR A 72 0.99 -0.61 -7.32
N GLY A 73 2.05 -0.31 -6.56
CA GLY A 73 3.28 0.33 -7.05
C GLY A 73 3.07 1.75 -7.60
N ARG A 74 1.91 2.34 -7.36
CA ARG A 74 1.63 3.71 -7.84
C ARG A 74 2.30 4.74 -6.97
N MET A 75 2.91 5.72 -7.60
CA MET A 75 3.42 6.91 -6.94
C MET A 75 2.24 7.77 -6.45
N MET A 76 2.28 8.13 -5.17
CA MET A 76 1.25 8.94 -4.52
C MET A 76 1.73 10.38 -4.40
N GLU A 77 1.71 11.11 -5.50
CA GLU A 77 2.08 12.52 -5.51
C GLU A 77 1.19 13.36 -4.58
N GLY A 78 1.81 14.29 -3.86
CA GLY A 78 1.12 15.16 -2.92
C GLY A 78 0.79 14.54 -1.57
N ARG A 79 0.96 13.22 -1.39
CA ARG A 79 0.86 12.58 -0.08
C ARG A 79 2.18 12.62 0.65
N ARG A 80 2.11 12.70 1.97
CA ARG A 80 3.27 12.70 2.87
C ARG A 80 2.99 11.77 4.04
N PHE A 81 4.03 11.12 4.56
CA PHE A 81 3.93 10.43 5.84
C PHE A 81 3.75 11.45 6.95
N SER A 82 2.96 11.12 7.96
CA SER A 82 2.68 11.97 9.13
C SER A 82 3.79 11.90 10.18
N ASP A 83 3.62 12.71 11.20
CA ASP A 83 4.40 12.69 12.44
C ASP A 83 5.90 12.83 12.27
N GLY A 84 6.37 13.61 11.28
CA GLY A 84 7.79 13.83 11.04
C GLY A 84 8.54 12.75 10.28
N LEU A 85 7.90 11.60 9.97
CA LEU A 85 8.53 10.52 9.24
C LEU A 85 8.94 10.93 7.82
N HIS A 86 8.10 11.72 7.13
CA HIS A 86 8.45 12.18 5.78
C HIS A 86 9.70 13.08 5.78
N GLN A 87 9.81 13.96 6.77
CA GLN A 87 11.01 14.79 6.96
C GLN A 87 12.24 13.94 7.28
N ALA A 88 12.08 12.86 8.05
CA ALA A 88 13.17 11.93 8.34
C ALA A 88 13.65 11.20 7.07
N LEU A 89 12.73 10.86 6.14
CA LEU A 89 13.08 10.31 4.83
C LEU A 89 13.75 11.35 3.93
N GLU A 90 13.25 12.58 3.90
CA GLU A 90 13.87 13.69 3.18
C GLU A 90 15.31 13.93 3.68
N ALA A 91 15.54 13.86 5.00
CA ALA A 91 16.87 13.98 5.60
C ALA A 91 17.76 12.76 5.23
N LYS A 92 17.24 11.53 5.30
CA LYS A 92 17.94 10.32 4.90
C LYS A 92 18.46 10.40 3.47
N GLU A 93 17.62 10.89 2.55
CA GLU A 93 17.96 11.02 1.13
C GLU A 93 18.71 12.33 0.79
N SER A 94 19.02 13.13 1.79
CA SER A 94 19.72 14.43 1.62
C SER A 94 19.01 15.36 0.63
N VAL A 95 17.69 15.32 0.57
CA VAL A 95 16.87 16.24 -0.21
C VAL A 95 16.35 17.37 0.67
N LYS A 96 15.75 18.40 0.06
CA LYS A 96 15.21 19.53 0.80
C LYS A 96 14.10 19.09 1.74
N ILE A 97 14.23 19.39 3.02
CA ILE A 97 13.21 19.12 4.04
C ILE A 97 12.11 20.17 3.93
N HIS A 98 10.86 19.74 3.80
CA HIS A 98 9.71 20.61 3.73
C HIS A 98 8.94 20.59 5.06
N ALA A 99 8.27 21.70 5.36
CA ALA A 99 7.40 21.77 6.52
C ALA A 99 6.28 20.72 6.44
N GLU A 100 5.84 20.25 7.59
CA GLU A 100 4.71 19.33 7.69
C GLU A 100 3.42 20.04 7.25
N SER A 101 2.57 19.30 6.53
CA SER A 101 1.24 19.79 6.18
C SER A 101 0.28 19.56 7.34
N ILE A 102 -0.45 20.60 7.72
CA ILE A 102 -1.47 20.49 8.76
C ILE A 102 -2.80 20.13 8.09
N THR A 103 -3.40 19.04 8.52
CA THR A 103 -4.76 18.68 8.10
C THR A 103 -5.76 19.52 8.87
N TYR A 104 -6.37 20.51 8.23
CA TYR A 104 -7.37 21.37 8.86
C TYR A 104 -8.71 20.69 9.10
N ALA A 105 -9.12 19.81 8.20
CA ALA A 105 -10.38 19.09 8.31
C ALA A 105 -10.36 17.80 7.47
N THR A 106 -11.16 16.84 7.88
CA THR A 106 -11.42 15.61 7.14
C THR A 106 -12.91 15.47 6.88
N ILE A 107 -13.26 14.85 5.76
CA ILE A 107 -14.63 14.52 5.39
C ILE A 107 -14.68 13.07 4.90
N THR A 108 -15.71 12.33 5.27
CA THR A 108 -15.92 10.98 4.72
C THR A 108 -16.38 11.06 3.26
N LEU A 109 -16.09 10.04 2.46
CA LEU A 109 -16.56 9.96 1.07
C LEU A 109 -18.08 10.07 0.99
N GLN A 110 -18.80 9.44 1.90
CA GLN A 110 -20.26 9.50 1.97
C GLN A 110 -20.77 10.94 2.12
N ASN A 111 -20.18 11.68 3.05
CA ASN A 111 -20.57 13.08 3.28
C ASN A 111 -20.14 13.98 2.12
N TYR A 112 -18.99 13.74 1.53
CA TYR A 112 -18.52 14.48 0.38
C TYR A 112 -19.47 14.35 -0.82
N PHE A 113 -19.88 13.13 -1.19
CA PHE A 113 -20.80 12.93 -2.31
C PHE A 113 -22.22 13.43 -2.04
N ARG A 114 -22.65 13.48 -0.77
CA ARG A 114 -23.95 14.08 -0.38
C ARG A 114 -24.01 15.59 -0.60
N LEU A 115 -22.89 16.27 -0.84
CA LEU A 115 -22.87 17.70 -1.15
C LEU A 115 -23.40 17.99 -2.58
N TYR A 116 -23.41 17.00 -3.45
CA TYR A 116 -23.87 17.18 -4.84
C TYR A 116 -25.39 17.09 -4.93
N LYS A 117 -26.00 18.07 -5.62
CA LYS A 117 -27.46 18.10 -5.87
C LYS A 117 -27.90 17.01 -6.84
N LYS A 118 -27.05 16.68 -7.82
CA LYS A 118 -27.23 15.56 -8.75
C LYS A 118 -26.08 14.60 -8.53
N LEU A 119 -26.41 13.38 -8.21
CA LEU A 119 -25.45 12.29 -8.03
C LEU A 119 -25.96 11.08 -8.79
N SER A 120 -25.11 10.45 -9.55
CA SER A 120 -25.35 9.16 -10.18
C SER A 120 -24.03 8.40 -10.30
N GLY A 121 -24.10 7.08 -10.41
CA GLY A 121 -22.94 6.23 -10.55
C GLY A 121 -23.27 4.98 -11.36
N MET A 122 -22.26 4.26 -11.77
CA MET A 122 -22.39 2.99 -12.47
C MET A 122 -21.39 1.99 -11.89
N THR A 123 -21.88 0.79 -11.64
CA THR A 123 -21.05 -0.32 -11.17
C THR A 123 -21.68 -1.64 -11.58
N GLY A 124 -20.88 -2.68 -11.69
CA GLY A 124 -21.37 -4.03 -11.94
C GLY A 124 -21.87 -4.77 -10.69
N THR A 125 -21.80 -4.18 -9.49
CA THR A 125 -22.03 -4.86 -8.21
C THR A 125 -22.95 -4.10 -7.25
N ALA A 126 -23.77 -3.16 -7.74
CA ALA A 126 -24.61 -2.34 -6.87
C ALA A 126 -25.89 -3.01 -6.39
N GLU A 127 -26.38 -4.05 -7.06
CA GLU A 127 -27.68 -4.67 -6.76
C GLU A 127 -27.75 -5.25 -5.35
N THR A 128 -26.68 -5.93 -4.92
CA THR A 128 -26.58 -6.51 -3.57
C THR A 128 -26.57 -5.45 -2.46
N GLU A 129 -26.12 -4.25 -2.77
CA GLU A 129 -25.97 -3.13 -1.82
C GLU A 129 -27.02 -2.02 -2.05
N ALA A 130 -28.09 -2.32 -2.76
CA ALA A 130 -29.13 -1.33 -3.12
C ALA A 130 -29.72 -0.61 -1.88
N GLU A 131 -29.91 -1.33 -0.77
CA GLU A 131 -30.42 -0.77 0.48
C GLU A 131 -29.44 0.26 1.08
N GLU A 132 -28.14 -0.01 1.03
CA GLU A 132 -27.10 0.90 1.51
C GLU A 132 -27.05 2.18 0.65
N PHE A 133 -27.08 2.04 -0.68
CA PHE A 133 -27.15 3.20 -1.58
C PHE A 133 -28.37 4.09 -1.29
N PHE A 134 -29.52 3.48 -1.05
CA PHE A 134 -30.71 4.23 -0.70
C PHE A 134 -30.60 4.92 0.66
N LYS A 135 -30.08 4.22 1.68
CA LYS A 135 -29.93 4.78 3.03
C LYS A 135 -28.96 5.97 3.06
N ILE A 136 -27.82 5.86 2.40
CA ILE A 136 -26.75 6.86 2.46
C ILE A 136 -27.00 8.01 1.47
N TYR A 137 -27.29 7.71 0.21
CA TYR A 137 -27.32 8.68 -0.88
C TYR A 137 -28.72 9.00 -1.39
N LYS A 138 -29.75 8.30 -0.91
CA LYS A 138 -31.14 8.37 -1.44
C LYS A 138 -31.20 8.05 -2.95
N GLN A 139 -30.32 7.14 -3.40
CA GLN A 139 -30.25 6.68 -4.77
C GLN A 139 -30.91 5.31 -4.92
N GLU A 140 -31.70 5.15 -5.95
CA GLU A 140 -32.23 3.84 -6.34
C GLU A 140 -31.27 3.14 -7.29
N VAL A 141 -31.13 1.83 -7.12
CA VAL A 141 -30.32 1.00 -8.00
C VAL A 141 -31.21 0.45 -9.12
N VAL A 142 -30.84 0.77 -10.36
CA VAL A 142 -31.51 0.25 -11.55
C VAL A 142 -30.60 -0.72 -12.24
N VAL A 143 -31.06 -1.97 -12.36
CA VAL A 143 -30.31 -3.01 -13.07
C VAL A 143 -30.57 -2.87 -14.57
N VAL A 144 -29.52 -2.55 -15.32
CA VAL A 144 -29.55 -2.45 -16.77
C VAL A 144 -29.13 -3.80 -17.36
N PRO A 145 -29.97 -4.48 -18.12
CA PRO A 145 -29.61 -5.76 -18.71
C PRO A 145 -28.48 -5.59 -19.75
N THR A 146 -27.67 -6.63 -19.90
CA THR A 146 -26.60 -6.66 -20.90
C THR A 146 -27.16 -6.64 -22.31
N ASN A 147 -26.45 -5.99 -23.25
CA ASN A 147 -26.86 -5.97 -24.67
C ASN A 147 -26.86 -7.35 -25.32
N GLN A 148 -25.96 -8.24 -24.90
CA GLN A 148 -25.88 -9.61 -25.37
C GLN A 148 -25.95 -10.58 -24.20
N PRO A 149 -26.39 -11.84 -24.40
CA PRO A 149 -26.37 -12.86 -23.37
C PRO A 149 -24.97 -13.04 -22.79
N MET A 150 -24.88 -13.27 -21.47
CA MET A 150 -23.62 -13.58 -20.81
C MET A 150 -23.17 -14.99 -21.23
N VAL A 151 -21.97 -15.06 -21.82
CA VAL A 151 -21.34 -16.33 -22.25
C VAL A 151 -20.18 -16.74 -21.35
N ARG A 152 -19.91 -15.95 -20.27
CA ARG A 152 -18.84 -16.27 -19.30
C ARG A 152 -19.21 -17.52 -18.52
N ASP A 153 -18.25 -18.42 -18.42
CA ASP A 153 -18.33 -19.61 -17.59
C ASP A 153 -17.49 -19.39 -16.32
N ASP A 154 -18.17 -19.15 -15.20
CA ASP A 154 -17.54 -18.92 -13.91
C ASP A 154 -17.17 -20.25 -13.27
N GLN A 155 -15.88 -20.57 -13.25
CA GLN A 155 -15.35 -21.79 -12.67
C GLN A 155 -15.35 -21.72 -11.14
N SER A 156 -15.52 -22.86 -10.47
CA SER A 156 -15.39 -22.96 -9.02
C SER A 156 -13.95 -22.76 -8.57
N ASP A 157 -13.77 -22.27 -7.34
CA ASP A 157 -12.46 -22.10 -6.74
C ASP A 157 -11.70 -23.41 -6.61
N LEU A 158 -10.40 -23.39 -6.92
CA LEU A 158 -9.50 -24.52 -6.74
C LEU A 158 -8.66 -24.32 -5.47
N VAL A 159 -8.76 -25.28 -4.56
CA VAL A 159 -8.04 -25.26 -3.29
C VAL A 159 -6.79 -26.11 -3.38
N TYR A 160 -5.65 -25.54 -3.03
CA TYR A 160 -4.34 -26.20 -3.06
C TYR A 160 -3.79 -26.40 -1.66
N ARG A 161 -2.93 -27.41 -1.51
CA ARG A 161 -2.30 -27.78 -0.22
C ARG A 161 -1.40 -26.65 0.31
N ASP A 162 -0.67 -25.98 -0.58
CA ASP A 162 0.26 -24.90 -0.24
C ASP A 162 0.38 -23.91 -1.41
N GLN A 163 1.00 -22.75 -1.14
CA GLN A 163 1.18 -21.70 -2.12
C GLN A 163 2.03 -22.14 -3.32
N LYS A 164 3.04 -22.97 -3.09
CA LYS A 164 3.91 -23.46 -4.17
C LYS A 164 3.13 -24.32 -5.16
N ALA A 165 2.28 -25.22 -4.66
CA ALA A 165 1.41 -26.04 -5.50
C ALA A 165 0.42 -25.15 -6.28
N LYS A 166 -0.18 -24.15 -5.62
CA LYS A 166 -1.07 -23.18 -6.27
C LYS A 166 -0.37 -22.46 -7.42
N TYR A 167 0.77 -21.87 -7.20
CA TYR A 167 1.45 -21.09 -8.25
C TYR A 167 1.98 -21.92 -9.39
N ASN A 168 2.41 -23.16 -9.14
CA ASN A 168 2.75 -24.09 -10.20
C ASN A 168 1.54 -24.41 -11.08
N ALA A 169 0.38 -24.69 -10.48
CA ALA A 169 -0.84 -24.97 -11.22
C ALA A 169 -1.32 -23.75 -12.02
N VAL A 170 -1.24 -22.56 -11.45
CA VAL A 170 -1.57 -21.29 -12.15
C VAL A 170 -0.68 -21.12 -13.39
N VAL A 171 0.62 -21.34 -13.26
CA VAL A 171 1.57 -21.22 -14.38
C VAL A 171 1.32 -22.27 -15.44
N GLU A 172 0.96 -23.50 -15.06
CA GLU A 172 0.59 -24.58 -15.99
C GLU A 172 -0.68 -24.24 -16.78
N GLU A 173 -1.71 -23.76 -16.10
CA GLU A 173 -2.96 -23.34 -16.75
C GLU A 173 -2.74 -22.18 -17.71
N ILE A 174 -1.96 -21.16 -17.32
CA ILE A 174 -1.63 -20.03 -18.20
C ILE A 174 -0.89 -20.52 -19.45
N GLU A 175 0.11 -21.41 -19.29
CA GLU A 175 0.85 -21.97 -20.41
C GLU A 175 -0.08 -22.72 -21.37
N GLU A 176 -1.01 -23.51 -20.86
CA GLU A 176 -1.99 -24.23 -21.66
C GLU A 176 -2.91 -23.30 -22.45
N ARG A 177 -3.47 -22.27 -21.78
CA ARG A 177 -4.32 -21.27 -22.41
C ARG A 177 -3.55 -20.46 -23.47
N HIS A 178 -2.30 -20.12 -23.18
CA HIS A 178 -1.43 -19.43 -24.12
C HIS A 178 -1.19 -20.24 -25.40
N LYS A 179 -0.92 -21.56 -25.29
CA LYS A 179 -0.80 -22.47 -26.44
C LYS A 179 -2.05 -22.54 -27.31
N GLN A 180 -3.22 -22.31 -26.70
CA GLN A 180 -4.49 -22.24 -27.42
C GLN A 180 -4.76 -20.84 -28.03
N GLY A 181 -3.87 -19.88 -27.81
CA GLY A 181 -4.04 -18.49 -28.26
C GLY A 181 -5.05 -17.69 -27.43
N GLN A 182 -5.42 -18.17 -26.24
CA GLN A 182 -6.34 -17.48 -25.35
C GLN A 182 -5.57 -16.48 -24.46
N PRO A 183 -5.96 -15.17 -24.45
CA PRO A 183 -5.36 -14.20 -23.54
C PRO A 183 -5.82 -14.49 -22.10
N VAL A 184 -4.90 -14.33 -21.14
CA VAL A 184 -5.16 -14.57 -19.71
C VAL A 184 -4.82 -13.32 -18.92
N LEU A 185 -5.76 -12.83 -18.08
CA LEU A 185 -5.54 -11.78 -17.13
C LEU A 185 -5.31 -12.40 -15.74
N VAL A 186 -4.14 -12.11 -15.16
CA VAL A 186 -3.76 -12.63 -13.85
C VAL A 186 -3.78 -11.47 -12.83
N GLY A 187 -4.61 -11.61 -11.79
CA GLY A 187 -4.62 -10.68 -10.65
C GLY A 187 -3.80 -11.24 -9.50
N THR A 188 -2.98 -10.40 -8.88
CA THR A 188 -2.18 -10.72 -7.69
C THR A 188 -2.47 -9.74 -6.57
N THR A 189 -2.14 -10.11 -5.33
CA THR A 189 -2.35 -9.28 -4.14
C THR A 189 -1.28 -8.21 -3.96
N ASP A 190 -0.10 -8.43 -4.53
CA ASP A 190 1.05 -7.53 -4.40
C ASP A 190 1.96 -7.62 -5.65
N ILE A 191 2.93 -6.71 -5.74
CA ILE A 191 3.84 -6.60 -6.88
C ILE A 191 4.85 -7.74 -6.87
N ASP A 192 5.42 -8.07 -5.72
CA ASP A 192 6.45 -9.11 -5.59
C ASP A 192 5.93 -10.44 -6.14
N LEU A 193 4.66 -10.75 -5.83
CA LEU A 193 3.98 -11.94 -6.35
C LEU A 193 3.77 -11.87 -7.87
N SER A 194 3.44 -10.70 -8.39
CA SER A 194 3.28 -10.49 -9.84
C SER A 194 4.61 -10.70 -10.58
N GLU A 195 5.71 -10.16 -10.04
CA GLU A 195 7.04 -10.34 -10.60
C GLU A 195 7.51 -11.79 -10.54
N MET A 196 7.28 -12.47 -9.41
CA MET A 196 7.59 -13.89 -9.26
C MET A 196 6.87 -14.75 -10.30
N LEU A 197 5.56 -14.54 -10.49
CA LEU A 197 4.77 -15.28 -11.49
C LEU A 197 5.25 -14.96 -12.91
N SER A 198 5.56 -13.70 -13.21
CA SER A 198 6.14 -13.29 -14.49
C SER A 198 7.46 -14.01 -14.80
N GLU A 199 8.35 -14.12 -13.81
CA GLU A 199 9.60 -14.89 -13.98
C GLU A 199 9.34 -16.39 -14.21
N MET A 200 8.39 -16.97 -13.49
CA MET A 200 8.03 -18.38 -13.67
C MET A 200 7.49 -18.63 -15.09
N LEU A 201 6.66 -17.74 -15.62
CA LEU A 201 6.10 -17.81 -16.97
C LEU A 201 7.19 -17.64 -18.03
N LYS A 202 8.10 -16.67 -17.88
CA LYS A 202 9.24 -16.49 -18.80
C LYS A 202 10.12 -17.72 -18.90
N ARG A 203 10.38 -18.43 -17.79
CA ARG A 203 11.13 -19.69 -17.78
C ARG A 203 10.43 -20.81 -18.56
N ARG A 204 9.11 -20.74 -18.73
CA ARG A 204 8.31 -21.66 -19.55
C ARG A 204 8.05 -21.16 -20.98
N GLY A 205 8.63 -20.02 -21.36
CA GLY A 205 8.49 -19.45 -22.71
C GLY A 205 7.16 -18.74 -22.96
N VAL A 206 6.43 -18.39 -21.91
CA VAL A 206 5.25 -17.52 -21.99
C VAL A 206 5.70 -16.08 -21.80
N PRO A 207 5.39 -15.17 -22.75
CA PRO A 207 5.88 -13.79 -22.74
C PRO A 207 5.32 -12.92 -21.60
#